data_8df05dab3ee490382247992829be9a72
#
_entry.id   8df05dab3ee490382247992829be9a72
#
_cell.length_a   1.000
_cell.length_b   1.000
_cell.length_c   1.000
_cell.angle_alpha   90.00
_cell.angle_beta   90.00
_cell.angle_gamma   90.00
#
_symmetry.space_group_name_H-M   'P 1'
#
loop_
_entity.id
_entity.type
_entity.pdbx_description
1 polymer ?
#
loop_
_entity_poly.entity_id
_entity_poly.type
_entity_poly.pdbx_seq_one_letter_code
_entity_poly.pdbx_strand_id
1 'polypeptide(L)'
;SGISHDLRTPLTRIKLQLAFIKDEQISKKLSDDVQEMEKMLNEYLQFASAGSAEKSEKFNLSDLIKNIIKKYENHNIVSEINESIVMHGRKNLITRCINNLIENSIKYAKKVHIQLNKTNNNNIIIIDDDGPGIDEKEYDNVFKPFYKIDKSRGGAKSSVGLGLSIASDIVRSHGGNIILEKSPHEGLRVKVFFPF
;
A
#
# COMPACT_ATOMS: atom_id res chain seq x y z
N SER A 1 -21.73 0.90 -6.53
CA SER A 1 -21.34 0.59 -7.93
C SER A 1 -21.59 1.77 -8.90
N GLY A 2 -22.52 2.69 -8.61
CA GLY A 2 -22.82 3.86 -9.47
C GLY A 2 -21.65 4.86 -9.57
N ILE A 3 -21.07 5.26 -8.46
CA ILE A 3 -20.00 6.27 -8.39
C ILE A 3 -18.78 5.87 -9.24
N SER A 4 -18.41 4.58 -9.26
CA SER A 4 -17.30 4.08 -10.07
C SER A 4 -17.52 4.26 -11.57
N HIS A 5 -18.75 4.04 -12.03
CA HIS A 5 -19.13 4.21 -13.43
C HIS A 5 -19.13 5.70 -13.80
N ASP A 6 -19.72 6.53 -12.95
CA ASP A 6 -19.88 7.97 -13.20
C ASP A 6 -18.56 8.72 -13.24
N LEU A 7 -17.54 8.25 -12.51
CA LEU A 7 -16.19 8.81 -12.55
C LEU A 7 -15.33 8.28 -13.71
N ARG A 8 -15.59 7.07 -14.23
CA ARG A 8 -14.87 6.53 -15.40
C ARG A 8 -15.31 7.16 -16.71
N THR A 9 -16.59 7.53 -16.81
CA THR A 9 -17.17 8.10 -18.03
C THR A 9 -16.45 9.37 -18.50
N PRO A 10 -16.18 10.40 -17.67
CA PRO A 10 -15.45 11.58 -18.08
C PRO A 10 -13.99 11.28 -18.47
N LEU A 11 -13.30 10.34 -17.79
CA LEU A 11 -11.95 9.95 -18.14
C LEU A 11 -11.88 9.27 -19.51
N THR A 12 -12.82 8.39 -19.82
CA THR A 12 -12.92 7.77 -21.15
C THR A 12 -13.15 8.83 -22.23
N ARG A 13 -14.00 9.83 -21.98
CA ARG A 13 -14.23 10.92 -22.90
C ARG A 13 -12.99 11.77 -23.16
N ILE A 14 -12.21 12.08 -22.10
CA ILE A 14 -10.93 12.80 -22.23
C ILE A 14 -9.95 11.97 -23.09
N LYS A 15 -9.83 10.66 -22.85
CA LYS A 15 -9.00 9.77 -23.68
C LYS A 15 -9.38 9.82 -25.16
N LEU A 16 -10.65 9.80 -25.46
CA LEU A 16 -11.12 9.92 -26.86
C LEU A 16 -10.77 11.27 -27.45
N GLN A 17 -10.87 12.34 -26.69
CA GLN A 17 -10.49 13.70 -27.17
C GLN A 17 -8.99 13.84 -27.39
N LEU A 18 -8.14 13.17 -26.59
CA LEU A 18 -6.69 13.17 -26.76
C LEU A 18 -6.25 12.58 -28.11
N ALA A 19 -7.01 11.63 -28.67
CA ALA A 19 -6.74 11.06 -29.98
C ALA A 19 -6.84 12.06 -31.15
N PHE A 20 -7.49 13.22 -30.94
CA PHE A 20 -7.60 14.28 -31.94
C PHE A 20 -6.50 15.35 -31.83
N ILE A 21 -5.64 15.28 -30.82
CA ILE A 21 -4.52 16.22 -30.66
C ILE A 21 -3.43 15.84 -31.65
N LYS A 22 -3.09 16.78 -32.56
CA LYS A 22 -2.07 16.56 -33.60
C LYS A 22 -0.63 16.59 -33.08
N ASP A 23 -0.40 17.26 -31.95
CA ASP A 23 0.91 17.29 -31.30
C ASP A 23 1.12 15.99 -30.49
N GLU A 24 1.97 15.13 -31.03
CA GLU A 24 2.25 13.82 -30.40
C GLU A 24 2.87 13.94 -29.00
N GLN A 25 3.69 14.95 -28.74
CA GLN A 25 4.33 15.13 -27.43
C GLN A 25 3.32 15.58 -26.37
N ILE A 26 2.43 16.50 -26.75
CA ILE A 26 1.35 16.97 -25.87
C ILE A 26 0.34 15.85 -25.64
N SER A 27 -0.07 15.16 -26.72
CA SER A 27 -0.99 14.03 -26.63
C SER A 27 -0.49 12.94 -25.72
N LYS A 28 0.80 12.57 -25.83
CA LYS A 28 1.43 11.57 -24.98
C LYS A 28 1.47 11.97 -23.51
N LYS A 29 1.90 13.20 -23.18
CA LYS A 29 1.92 13.68 -21.79
C LYS A 29 0.54 13.66 -21.15
N LEU A 30 -0.47 14.17 -21.87
CA LEU A 30 -1.85 14.18 -21.37
C LEU A 30 -2.42 12.76 -21.24
N SER A 31 -2.05 11.85 -22.13
CA SER A 31 -2.46 10.44 -22.04
C SER A 31 -1.86 9.77 -20.80
N ASP A 32 -0.59 10.03 -20.50
CA ASP A 32 0.09 9.53 -19.31
C ASP A 32 -0.58 10.07 -18.03
N ASP A 33 -0.92 11.36 -17.98
CA ASP A 33 -1.63 11.99 -16.87
C ASP A 33 -3.03 11.36 -16.66
N VAL A 34 -3.77 11.13 -17.74
CA VAL A 34 -5.11 10.49 -17.67
C VAL A 34 -5.00 9.03 -17.22
N GLN A 35 -3.97 8.30 -17.64
CA GLN A 35 -3.72 6.94 -17.15
C GLN A 35 -3.38 6.92 -15.64
N GLU A 36 -2.58 7.88 -15.18
CA GLU A 36 -2.31 8.04 -13.74
C GLU A 36 -3.59 8.34 -12.97
N MET A 37 -4.44 9.25 -13.46
CA MET A 37 -5.76 9.54 -12.86
C MET A 37 -6.67 8.31 -12.80
N GLU A 38 -6.72 7.48 -13.85
CA GLU A 38 -7.51 6.23 -13.83
C GLU A 38 -6.98 5.25 -12.80
N LYS A 39 -5.67 5.13 -12.68
CA LYS A 39 -5.04 4.27 -11.65
C LYS A 39 -5.42 4.76 -10.27
N MET A 40 -5.29 6.07 -9.99
CA MET A 40 -5.68 6.70 -8.73
C MET A 40 -7.14 6.43 -8.38
N LEU A 41 -8.02 6.63 -9.35
CA LEU A 41 -9.45 6.42 -9.18
C LEU A 41 -9.77 4.95 -8.87
N ASN A 42 -9.19 4.02 -9.62
CA ASN A 42 -9.42 2.60 -9.40
C ASN A 42 -8.93 2.12 -8.03
N GLU A 43 -7.75 2.59 -7.58
CA GLU A 43 -7.22 2.28 -6.25
C GLU A 43 -8.12 2.83 -5.14
N TYR A 44 -8.61 4.07 -5.29
CA TYR A 44 -9.54 4.68 -4.35
C TYR A 44 -10.90 3.97 -4.30
N LEU A 45 -11.47 3.64 -5.47
CA LEU A 45 -12.75 2.95 -5.56
C LEU A 45 -12.69 1.52 -5.00
N GLN A 46 -11.60 0.82 -5.25
CA GLN A 46 -11.35 -0.48 -4.62
C GLN A 46 -11.27 -0.36 -3.10
N PHE A 47 -10.68 0.71 -2.59
CA PHE A 47 -10.64 0.98 -1.16
C PHE A 47 -12.03 1.25 -0.59
N ALA A 48 -12.78 2.18 -1.19
CA ALA A 48 -14.12 2.55 -0.73
C ALA A 48 -15.13 1.39 -0.79
N SER A 49 -15.00 0.50 -1.78
CA SER A 49 -15.92 -0.64 -1.96
C SER A 49 -15.57 -1.86 -1.11
N ALA A 50 -14.30 -2.10 -0.82
CA ALA A 50 -13.86 -3.28 -0.08
C ALA A 50 -14.24 -3.24 1.42
N GLY A 51 -14.37 -2.04 1.99
CA GLY A 51 -14.62 -1.86 3.43
C GLY A 51 -16.02 -2.23 3.90
N SER A 52 -17.03 -2.20 3.02
CA SER A 52 -18.44 -2.29 3.43
C SER A 52 -19.07 -3.69 3.36
N ALA A 53 -18.46 -4.64 2.66
CA ALA A 53 -19.06 -5.94 2.38
C ALA A 53 -18.31 -7.15 2.98
N GLU A 54 -17.04 -7.01 3.35
CA GLU A 54 -16.25 -8.15 3.84
C GLU A 54 -16.54 -8.43 5.32
N LYS A 55 -16.94 -9.67 5.61
CA LYS A 55 -17.14 -10.14 6.97
C LYS A 55 -15.81 -10.50 7.63
N SER A 56 -15.70 -10.24 8.92
CA SER A 56 -14.58 -10.73 9.72
C SER A 56 -14.63 -12.25 9.86
N GLU A 57 -13.50 -12.89 9.69
CA GLU A 57 -13.31 -14.34 9.83
C GLU A 57 -12.06 -14.66 10.65
N LYS A 58 -12.01 -15.86 11.19
CA LYS A 58 -10.81 -16.38 11.87
C LYS A 58 -9.87 -17.00 10.84
N PHE A 59 -8.61 -16.58 10.80
CA PHE A 59 -7.60 -17.11 9.88
C PHE A 59 -6.20 -17.10 10.50
N ASN A 60 -5.30 -17.87 9.91
CA ASN A 60 -3.89 -17.90 10.30
C ASN A 60 -3.15 -16.74 9.62
N LEU A 61 -2.71 -15.76 10.43
CA LEU A 61 -1.98 -14.59 9.96
C LEU A 61 -0.57 -14.96 9.48
N SER A 62 0.08 -15.93 10.14
CA SER A 62 1.41 -16.41 9.74
C SER A 62 1.40 -17.02 8.34
N ASP A 63 0.41 -17.86 8.05
CA ASP A 63 0.25 -18.47 6.72
C ASP A 63 -0.11 -17.43 5.67
N LEU A 64 -0.95 -16.46 6.04
CA LEU A 64 -1.31 -15.35 5.16
C LEU A 64 -0.06 -14.58 4.71
N ILE A 65 0.79 -14.16 5.66
CA ILE A 65 2.00 -13.40 5.36
C ILE A 65 2.98 -14.25 4.53
N LYS A 66 3.19 -15.52 4.90
CA LYS A 66 4.05 -16.44 4.11
C LYS A 66 3.57 -16.58 2.66
N ASN A 67 2.25 -16.68 2.45
CA ASN A 67 1.66 -16.78 1.10
C ASN A 67 1.78 -15.47 0.31
N ILE A 68 1.71 -14.31 0.99
CA ILE A 68 1.95 -13.02 0.35
C ILE A 68 3.42 -12.91 -0.09
N ILE A 69 4.38 -13.24 0.78
CA ILE A 69 5.82 -13.16 0.49
C ILE A 69 6.19 -14.00 -0.73
N LYS A 70 5.59 -15.19 -0.90
CA LYS A 70 5.82 -16.04 -2.07
C LYS A 70 5.53 -15.35 -3.42
N LYS A 71 4.64 -14.36 -3.45
CA LYS A 71 4.35 -13.60 -4.68
C LYS A 71 5.49 -12.66 -5.08
N TYR A 72 6.40 -12.37 -4.15
CA TYR A 72 7.54 -11.47 -4.32
C TYR A 72 8.88 -12.22 -4.33
N GLU A 73 8.90 -13.48 -4.78
CA GLU A 73 10.09 -14.35 -4.79
C GLU A 73 11.26 -13.79 -5.60
N ASN A 74 11.00 -12.89 -6.56
CA ASN A 74 12.04 -12.18 -7.31
C ASN A 74 12.65 -11.00 -6.55
N HIS A 75 12.23 -10.75 -5.31
CA HIS A 75 12.74 -9.68 -4.45
C HIS A 75 13.43 -10.27 -3.23
N ASN A 76 14.41 -9.54 -2.71
CA ASN A 76 15.17 -9.98 -1.53
C ASN A 76 14.36 -9.72 -0.24
N ILE A 77 13.45 -10.63 0.08
CA ILE A 77 12.64 -10.57 1.31
C ILE A 77 13.09 -11.68 2.25
N VAL A 78 13.52 -11.29 3.45
CA VAL A 78 13.82 -12.21 4.56
C VAL A 78 12.65 -12.17 5.55
N SER A 79 12.17 -13.32 6.00
CA SER A 79 11.05 -13.37 6.94
C SER A 79 11.37 -14.21 8.17
N GLU A 80 10.99 -13.69 9.34
CA GLU A 80 11.07 -14.34 10.64
C GLU A 80 9.66 -14.51 11.20
N ILE A 81 9.03 -15.63 10.82
CA ILE A 81 7.67 -15.98 11.22
C ILE A 81 7.72 -17.38 11.83
N ASN A 82 8.03 -17.42 13.12
CA ASN A 82 8.35 -18.66 13.83
C ASN A 82 7.14 -19.32 14.48
N GLU A 83 6.08 -18.54 14.77
CA GLU A 83 4.89 -19.02 15.46
C GLU A 83 3.66 -19.00 14.54
N SER A 84 2.73 -19.91 14.81
CA SER A 84 1.40 -19.92 14.18
C SER A 84 0.50 -18.94 14.93
N ILE A 85 0.29 -17.76 14.35
CA ILE A 85 -0.53 -16.71 14.92
C ILE A 85 -1.86 -16.65 14.19
N VAL A 86 -2.94 -16.82 14.96
CA VAL A 86 -4.32 -16.73 14.47
C VAL A 86 -4.91 -15.40 14.89
N MET A 87 -5.64 -14.76 13.98
CA MET A 87 -6.39 -13.53 14.26
C MET A 87 -7.81 -13.60 13.71
N HIS A 88 -8.66 -12.70 14.18
CA HIS A 88 -9.99 -12.45 13.65
C HIS A 88 -10.02 -11.11 12.95
N GLY A 89 -10.44 -11.06 11.68
CA GLY A 89 -10.45 -9.84 10.91
C GLY A 89 -10.91 -10.03 9.47
N ARG A 90 -10.92 -8.96 8.70
CA ARG A 90 -11.26 -8.96 7.27
C ARG A 90 -10.01 -9.32 6.47
N LYS A 91 -9.90 -10.60 6.13
CA LYS A 91 -8.69 -11.22 5.56
C LYS A 91 -8.20 -10.53 4.29
N ASN A 92 -9.11 -10.16 3.37
CA ASN A 92 -8.71 -9.51 2.12
C ASN A 92 -8.21 -8.08 2.35
N LEU A 93 -8.81 -7.34 3.29
CA LEU A 93 -8.32 -6.01 3.68
C LEU A 93 -6.93 -6.11 4.31
N ILE A 94 -6.71 -7.05 5.22
CA ILE A 94 -5.40 -7.27 5.85
C ILE A 94 -4.37 -7.69 4.80
N THR A 95 -4.74 -8.57 3.85
CA THR A 95 -3.89 -8.93 2.71
C THR A 95 -3.48 -7.69 1.91
N ARG A 96 -4.42 -6.80 1.64
CA ARG A 96 -4.17 -5.55 0.92
C ARG A 96 -3.25 -4.61 1.70
N CYS A 97 -3.47 -4.48 3.02
CA CYS A 97 -2.59 -3.71 3.89
C CYS A 97 -1.14 -4.19 3.78
N ILE A 98 -0.92 -5.49 3.95
CA ILE A 98 0.42 -6.09 3.91
C ILE A 98 1.06 -5.92 2.53
N ASN A 99 0.32 -6.14 1.42
CA ASN A 99 0.83 -5.91 0.07
C ASN A 99 1.27 -4.46 -0.13
N ASN A 100 0.44 -3.47 0.28
CA ASN A 100 0.79 -2.05 0.15
C ASN A 100 2.09 -1.70 0.89
N LEU A 101 2.31 -2.28 2.07
CA LEU A 101 3.52 -2.04 2.86
C LEU A 101 4.74 -2.71 2.22
N ILE A 102 4.62 -3.97 1.77
CA ILE A 102 5.70 -4.69 1.08
C ILE A 102 6.06 -3.99 -0.24
N GLU A 103 5.07 -3.62 -1.06
CA GLU A 103 5.30 -2.94 -2.33
C GLU A 103 5.98 -1.58 -2.13
N ASN A 104 5.61 -0.85 -1.06
CA ASN A 104 6.29 0.37 -0.70
C ASN A 104 7.77 0.13 -0.36
N SER A 105 8.07 -0.87 0.47
CA SER A 105 9.44 -1.21 0.84
C SER A 105 10.26 -1.68 -0.38
N ILE A 106 9.75 -2.58 -1.20
CA ILE A 106 10.42 -3.07 -2.43
C ILE A 106 10.72 -1.92 -3.41
N LYS A 107 9.83 -0.94 -3.46
CA LYS A 107 10.00 0.20 -4.38
C LYS A 107 11.24 1.04 -4.06
N TYR A 108 11.55 1.22 -2.78
CA TYR A 108 12.59 2.13 -2.33
C TYR A 108 13.83 1.43 -1.79
N ALA A 109 13.78 0.12 -1.55
CA ALA A 109 14.83 -0.65 -0.94
C ALA A 109 15.26 -1.84 -1.80
N LYS A 110 16.43 -2.41 -1.47
CA LYS A 110 16.96 -3.62 -2.09
C LYS A 110 16.64 -4.87 -1.27
N LYS A 111 16.49 -4.70 0.04
CA LYS A 111 16.23 -5.79 0.98
C LYS A 111 15.13 -5.40 1.96
N VAL A 112 14.23 -6.34 2.20
CA VAL A 112 13.10 -6.18 3.13
C VAL A 112 13.12 -7.30 4.16
N HIS A 113 12.96 -6.97 5.43
CA HIS A 113 12.83 -7.91 6.53
C HIS A 113 11.43 -7.85 7.11
N ILE A 114 10.78 -9.00 7.25
CA ILE A 114 9.42 -9.09 7.76
C ILE A 114 9.42 -9.99 9.00
N GLN A 115 8.91 -9.46 10.11
CA GLN A 115 8.75 -10.19 11.36
C GLN A 115 7.29 -10.19 11.76
N LEU A 116 6.84 -11.30 12.35
CA LEU A 116 5.54 -11.41 12.98
C LEU A 116 5.73 -11.84 14.43
N ASN A 117 5.30 -10.99 15.34
CA ASN A 117 5.42 -11.18 16.77
C ASN A 117 4.04 -11.13 17.44
N LYS A 118 3.91 -11.78 18.59
CA LYS A 118 2.71 -11.74 19.42
C LYS A 118 3.07 -11.19 20.79
N THR A 119 2.27 -10.25 21.28
CA THR A 119 2.33 -9.74 22.65
C THR A 119 1.06 -10.14 23.40
N ASN A 120 0.91 -9.72 24.66
CA ASN A 120 -0.29 -10.02 25.43
C ASN A 120 -1.57 -9.40 24.85
N ASN A 121 -1.46 -8.30 24.09
CA ASN A 121 -2.61 -7.53 23.62
C ASN A 121 -2.69 -7.39 22.09
N ASN A 122 -1.60 -7.66 21.36
CA ASN A 122 -1.53 -7.40 19.93
C ASN A 122 -0.73 -8.46 19.18
N ASN A 123 -1.13 -8.69 17.93
CA ASN A 123 -0.29 -9.24 16.88
C ASN A 123 0.47 -8.08 16.24
N ILE A 124 1.79 -8.18 16.12
CA ILE A 124 2.66 -7.11 15.61
C ILE A 124 3.36 -7.59 14.35
N ILE A 125 3.09 -6.90 13.24
CA ILE A 125 3.83 -7.09 11.98
C ILE A 125 4.88 -5.98 11.91
N ILE A 126 6.13 -6.34 11.70
CA ILE A 126 7.24 -5.41 11.52
C ILE A 126 7.79 -5.61 10.11
N ILE A 127 7.90 -4.52 9.36
CA ILE A 127 8.51 -4.51 8.03
C ILE A 127 9.63 -3.49 8.08
N ASP A 128 10.86 -3.99 7.91
CA ASP A 128 12.08 -3.21 7.88
C ASP A 128 12.66 -3.20 6.48
N ASP A 129 13.12 -2.08 6.00
CA ASP A 129 13.81 -1.98 4.74
C ASP A 129 15.19 -1.31 4.86
N ASP A 130 16.02 -1.46 3.85
CA ASP A 130 17.35 -0.84 3.70
C ASP A 130 17.33 0.35 2.74
N GLY A 131 16.17 0.98 2.56
CA GLY A 131 15.98 2.14 1.70
C GLY A 131 16.56 3.43 2.29
N PRO A 132 16.23 4.58 1.69
CA PRO A 132 16.73 5.88 2.15
C PRO A 132 16.10 6.34 3.48
N GLY A 133 15.09 5.62 4.00
CA GLY A 133 14.31 6.05 5.14
C GLY A 133 13.44 7.27 4.84
N ILE A 134 12.82 7.81 5.88
CA ILE A 134 11.94 8.98 5.83
C ILE A 134 12.34 9.89 7.01
N ASP A 135 12.39 11.21 6.80
CA ASP A 135 12.59 12.17 7.90
C ASP A 135 11.40 12.06 8.88
N GLU A 136 11.68 12.03 10.17
CA GLU A 136 10.65 11.92 11.22
C GLU A 136 9.56 12.99 11.13
N LYS A 137 9.89 14.19 10.62
CA LYS A 137 8.93 15.26 10.35
C LYS A 137 7.86 14.89 9.32
N GLU A 138 8.15 13.89 8.49
CA GLU A 138 7.27 13.42 7.43
C GLU A 138 6.40 12.22 7.85
N TYR A 139 6.63 11.60 9.01
CA TYR A 139 5.93 10.40 9.45
C TYR A 139 4.41 10.55 9.46
N ASP A 140 3.90 11.72 9.89
CA ASP A 140 2.47 11.99 9.88
C ASP A 140 1.96 12.31 8.45
N ASN A 141 2.79 12.96 7.65
CA ASN A 141 2.42 13.42 6.32
C ASN A 141 2.28 12.25 5.33
N VAL A 142 3.15 11.23 5.43
CA VAL A 142 3.16 10.09 4.48
C VAL A 142 1.91 9.22 4.56
N PHE A 143 1.11 9.34 5.62
CA PHE A 143 -0.20 8.70 5.73
C PHE A 143 -1.34 9.49 5.08
N LYS A 144 -1.09 10.74 4.64
CA LYS A 144 -2.10 11.51 3.91
C LYS A 144 -2.26 10.97 2.49
N PRO A 145 -3.50 10.81 1.99
CA PRO A 145 -3.72 10.40 0.61
C PRO A 145 -3.01 11.32 -0.38
N PHE A 146 -2.41 10.73 -1.42
CA PHE A 146 -1.69 11.44 -2.50
C PHE A 146 -0.43 12.19 -2.08
N TYR A 147 0.01 12.03 -0.83
CA TYR A 147 1.26 12.64 -0.37
C TYR A 147 2.48 11.90 -0.91
N LYS A 148 3.46 12.69 -1.39
CA LYS A 148 4.77 12.20 -1.89
C LYS A 148 5.85 13.12 -1.33
N ILE A 149 6.89 12.57 -0.72
CA ILE A 149 8.01 13.35 -0.14
C ILE A 149 8.77 14.10 -1.25
N ASP A 150 9.01 13.44 -2.39
CA ASP A 150 9.72 14.02 -3.54
C ASP A 150 8.82 14.06 -4.77
N LYS A 151 8.42 15.26 -5.18
CA LYS A 151 7.76 15.50 -6.46
C LYS A 151 8.73 15.42 -7.65
N SER A 152 10.05 15.53 -7.40
CA SER A 152 11.10 15.67 -8.42
C SER A 152 11.70 14.35 -8.88
N ARG A 153 11.51 13.24 -8.18
CA ARG A 153 11.98 11.92 -8.61
C ARG A 153 10.98 11.28 -9.57
N GLY A 154 10.77 11.95 -10.71
CA GLY A 154 10.02 11.48 -11.86
C GLY A 154 10.72 10.33 -12.60
N GLY A 155 11.21 9.34 -11.86
CA GLY A 155 11.64 8.07 -12.43
C GLY A 155 10.41 7.17 -12.64
N ALA A 156 10.52 6.21 -13.56
CA ALA A 156 9.49 5.27 -14.03
C ALA A 156 8.74 4.42 -12.96
N LYS A 157 8.85 4.78 -11.67
CA LYS A 157 8.18 4.14 -10.52
C LYS A 157 7.18 5.10 -9.85
N SER A 158 6.40 5.85 -10.62
CA SER A 158 5.36 6.72 -10.08
C SER A 158 4.33 5.89 -9.30
N SER A 159 4.31 6.05 -7.97
CA SER A 159 3.19 5.55 -7.14
C SER A 159 2.22 6.69 -6.91
N VAL A 160 0.96 6.37 -6.80
CA VAL A 160 -0.13 7.32 -6.59
C VAL A 160 -0.04 8.05 -5.25
N GLY A 161 0.70 7.50 -4.26
CA GLY A 161 0.77 8.03 -2.89
C GLY A 161 -0.43 7.62 -2.05
N LEU A 162 -1.05 6.49 -2.36
CA LEU A 162 -2.21 5.94 -1.62
C LEU A 162 -1.86 4.72 -0.75
N GLY A 163 -0.72 4.06 -0.99
CA GLY A 163 -0.42 2.77 -0.33
C GLY A 163 -0.38 2.86 1.19
N LEU A 164 0.36 3.83 1.76
CA LEU A 164 0.45 4.00 3.21
C LEU A 164 -0.85 4.50 3.84
N SER A 165 -1.60 5.41 3.18
CA SER A 165 -2.90 5.87 3.67
C SER A 165 -3.92 4.72 3.71
N ILE A 166 -3.99 3.90 2.65
CA ILE A 166 -4.85 2.71 2.60
C ILE A 166 -4.46 1.72 3.71
N ALA A 167 -3.16 1.46 3.90
CA ALA A 167 -2.70 0.57 4.97
C ALA A 167 -3.12 1.10 6.34
N SER A 168 -2.94 2.39 6.62
CA SER A 168 -3.35 3.05 7.86
C SER A 168 -4.85 2.93 8.12
N ASP A 169 -5.68 3.20 7.12
CA ASP A 169 -7.13 3.12 7.25
C ASP A 169 -7.61 1.68 7.51
N ILE A 170 -7.00 0.69 6.84
CA ILE A 170 -7.30 -0.71 7.09
C ILE A 170 -6.94 -1.09 8.53
N VAL A 171 -5.76 -0.74 9.00
CA VAL A 171 -5.30 -1.02 10.36
C VAL A 171 -6.24 -0.38 11.39
N ARG A 172 -6.57 0.89 11.24
CA ARG A 172 -7.52 1.61 12.11
C ARG A 172 -8.91 0.99 12.10
N SER A 173 -9.39 0.55 10.95
CA SER A 173 -10.70 -0.12 10.82
C SER A 173 -10.77 -1.49 11.50
N HIS A 174 -9.63 -2.04 11.93
CA HIS A 174 -9.49 -3.23 12.76
C HIS A 174 -9.15 -2.91 14.22
N GLY A 175 -9.27 -1.63 14.64
CA GLY A 175 -8.91 -1.18 15.99
C GLY A 175 -7.41 -1.15 16.26
N GLY A 176 -6.59 -1.31 15.22
CA GLY A 176 -5.14 -1.36 15.30
C GLY A 176 -4.48 0.02 15.19
N ASN A 177 -3.15 0.00 15.25
CA ASN A 177 -2.30 1.18 15.06
C ASN A 177 -1.14 0.86 14.11
N ILE A 178 -0.65 1.88 13.41
CA ILE A 178 0.52 1.81 12.55
C ILE A 178 1.48 2.93 12.91
N ILE A 179 2.75 2.62 13.10
CA ILE A 179 3.80 3.59 13.42
C ILE A 179 5.01 3.40 12.51
N LEU A 180 5.72 4.49 12.28
CA LEU A 180 6.96 4.52 11.54
C LEU A 180 8.13 4.80 12.49
N GLU A 181 9.25 4.14 12.24
CA GLU A 181 10.50 4.32 12.97
C GLU A 181 11.67 4.21 11.99
N LYS A 182 12.88 4.56 12.43
CA LYS A 182 14.09 4.23 11.68
C LYS A 182 14.35 2.73 11.74
N SER A 183 14.59 2.12 10.57
CA SER A 183 14.96 0.71 10.47
C SER A 183 16.36 0.45 11.06
N PRO A 184 16.61 -0.69 11.71
CA PRO A 184 17.95 -1.12 12.08
C PRO A 184 18.85 -1.39 10.86
N HIS A 185 18.26 -1.44 9.66
CA HIS A 185 18.93 -1.56 8.37
C HIS A 185 19.07 -0.23 7.63
N GLU A 186 19.02 0.90 8.37
CA GLU A 186 19.16 2.29 7.91
C GLU A 186 17.95 2.88 7.15
N GLY A 187 17.02 2.08 6.66
CA GLY A 187 15.81 2.50 5.95
C GLY A 187 14.63 2.83 6.86
N LEU A 188 13.43 2.45 6.42
CA LEU A 188 12.17 2.65 7.13
C LEU A 188 11.74 1.38 7.87
N ARG A 189 11.31 1.53 9.11
CA ARG A 189 10.58 0.51 9.87
C ARG A 189 9.10 0.89 9.93
N VAL A 190 8.25 -0.04 9.51
CA VAL A 190 6.79 0.05 9.67
C VAL A 190 6.36 -1.01 10.69
N LYS A 191 5.73 -0.59 11.78
CA LYS A 191 5.11 -1.47 12.77
C LYS A 191 3.60 -1.39 12.69
N VAL A 192 2.95 -2.52 12.51
CA VAL A 192 1.49 -2.64 12.48
C VAL A 192 1.03 -3.45 13.68
N PHE A 193 0.12 -2.90 14.44
CA PHE A 193 -0.46 -3.51 15.63
C PHE A 193 -1.91 -3.88 15.36
N PHE A 194 -2.25 -5.15 15.47
CA PHE A 194 -3.63 -5.61 15.43
C PHE A 194 -4.02 -6.18 16.81
N PRO A 195 -5.04 -5.60 17.49
CA PRO A 195 -5.53 -6.15 18.75
C PRO A 195 -6.18 -7.52 18.53
N PHE A 196 -6.31 -8.29 19.63
CA PHE A 196 -6.99 -9.60 19.62
C PHE A 196 -8.50 -9.46 19.57
#